data_aa9537fc74d2723694567ce39e0f44f9
#
_entry.id   aa9537fc74d2723694567ce39e0f44f9
#
_cell.length_a   1.000
_cell.length_b   1.000
_cell.length_c   1.000
_cell.angle_alpha   90.00
_cell.angle_beta   90.00
_cell.angle_gamma   90.00
#
_symmetry.space_group_name_H-M   'P 1'
#
loop_
_entity.id
_entity.type
_entity.pdbx_description
1 polymer ?
#
loop_
_entity_poly.entity_id
_entity_poly.type
_entity_poly.pdbx_seq_one_letter_code
_entity_poly.pdbx_strand_id
1 'polypeptide(L)'
;LEKVEGRGRLLRSLIGPNYKSLNNLQKQMEQNQLRIQQLEQLKNQLTNQSEIIMVQEMIQALTDQNTALQNQINLEQQSNGVLGWLFKLLTE
;
A
#
# COMPACT_ATOMS: atom_id res chain seq x y z
N LEU A 1 -10.71 23.75 -5.10
CA LEU A 1 -11.93 23.15 -4.55
C LEU A 1 -12.23 21.80 -5.17
N GLU A 2 -12.16 21.69 -6.50
CA GLU A 2 -12.33 20.40 -7.18
C GLU A 2 -11.27 19.40 -6.77
N LYS A 3 -10.03 19.85 -6.56
CA LYS A 3 -8.94 19.00 -6.12
C LYS A 3 -9.15 18.50 -4.70
N VAL A 4 -9.74 19.33 -3.84
CA VAL A 4 -10.06 18.92 -2.46
C VAL A 4 -11.24 17.96 -2.45
N GLU A 5 -12.24 18.19 -3.28
CA GLU A 5 -13.36 17.28 -3.45
C GLU A 5 -12.92 15.93 -4.05
N GLY A 6 -12.00 15.98 -5.03
CA GLY A 6 -11.43 14.77 -5.60
C GLY A 6 -10.64 13.95 -4.56
N ARG A 7 -9.88 14.62 -3.71
CA ARG A 7 -9.18 13.97 -2.60
C ARG A 7 -10.16 13.45 -1.56
N GLY A 8 -11.21 14.22 -1.27
CA GLY A 8 -12.25 13.80 -0.36
C GLY A 8 -13.01 12.59 -0.87
N ARG A 9 -13.28 12.54 -2.18
CA ARG A 9 -13.92 11.38 -2.80
C ARG A 9 -13.01 10.16 -2.82
N LEU A 10 -11.74 10.37 -3.13
CA LEU A 10 -10.74 9.30 -3.08
C LEU A 10 -10.58 8.79 -1.66
N LEU A 11 -10.50 9.69 -0.69
CA LEU A 11 -10.44 9.34 0.72
C LEU A 11 -11.74 8.67 1.17
N ARG A 12 -12.89 9.13 0.71
CA ARG A 12 -14.18 8.53 1.05
C ARG A 12 -14.39 7.19 0.36
N SER A 13 -13.93 7.03 -0.86
CA SER A 13 -14.00 5.73 -1.55
C SER A 13 -13.02 4.74 -0.93
N LEU A 14 -11.91 5.25 -0.37
CA LEU A 14 -10.97 4.44 0.38
C LEU A 14 -11.43 4.21 1.82
N ILE A 15 -12.16 5.14 2.39
CA ILE A 15 -12.57 5.14 3.80
C ILE A 15 -14.03 4.71 3.97
N GLY A 16 -14.90 4.88 2.98
CA GLY A 16 -16.31 4.51 3.07
C GLY A 16 -16.53 3.04 3.36
N PRO A 17 -15.95 2.11 2.60
CA PRO A 17 -15.81 0.70 3.00
C PRO A 17 -14.47 0.48 3.69
N ASN A 18 -14.21 1.23 4.74
CA ASN A 18 -12.91 1.40 5.40
C ASN A 18 -12.16 0.10 5.65
N TYR A 19 -12.86 -0.86 6.22
CA TYR A 19 -12.23 -2.13 6.59
C TYR A 19 -11.85 -2.95 5.37
N LYS A 20 -12.67 -2.90 4.32
CA LYS A 20 -12.39 -3.64 3.09
C LYS A 20 -11.20 -3.06 2.34
N SER A 21 -11.10 -1.73 2.30
CA SER A 21 -9.98 -1.06 1.61
C SER A 21 -8.67 -1.32 2.32
N LEU A 22 -8.64 -1.18 3.65
CA LEU A 22 -7.45 -1.42 4.45
C LEU A 22 -7.02 -2.87 4.34
N ASN A 23 -7.97 -3.81 4.45
CA ASN A 23 -7.69 -5.22 4.30
C ASN A 23 -7.17 -5.55 2.90
N ASN A 24 -7.74 -4.92 1.87
CA ASN A 24 -7.27 -5.13 0.49
C ASN A 24 -5.86 -4.61 0.30
N LEU A 25 -5.53 -3.45 0.85
CA LEU A 25 -4.19 -2.89 0.79
C LEU A 25 -3.19 -3.81 1.48
N GLN A 26 -3.54 -4.30 2.66
CA GLN A 26 -2.70 -5.24 3.40
C GLN A 26 -2.51 -6.56 2.66
N LYS A 27 -3.58 -7.08 2.05
CA LYS A 27 -3.50 -8.30 1.24
C LYS A 27 -2.61 -8.11 0.02
N GLN A 28 -2.72 -6.96 -0.64
CA GLN A 28 -1.87 -6.64 -1.78
C GLN A 28 -0.41 -6.57 -1.36
N MET A 29 -0.12 -5.97 -0.21
CA MET A 29 1.24 -5.93 0.33
C MET A 29 1.78 -7.32 0.61
N GLU A 30 0.96 -8.17 1.23
CA GLU A 30 1.34 -9.56 1.52
C GLU A 30 1.61 -10.34 0.25
N GLN A 31 0.74 -10.19 -0.75
CA GLN A 31 0.92 -10.84 -2.05
C GLN A 31 2.19 -10.35 -2.75
N ASN A 32 2.43 -9.05 -2.71
CA ASN A 32 3.64 -8.47 -3.30
C ASN A 32 4.89 -8.97 -2.57
N GLN A 33 4.83 -9.06 -1.24
CA GLN A 33 5.92 -9.58 -0.43
C GLN A 33 6.24 -11.03 -0.80
N LEU A 34 5.21 -11.85 -0.96
CA LEU A 34 5.37 -13.24 -1.38
C LEU A 34 5.97 -13.33 -2.78
N ARG A 35 5.51 -12.50 -3.70
CA ARG A 35 6.07 -12.43 -5.05
C ARG A 35 7.53 -12.01 -5.05
N ILE A 36 7.87 -11.04 -4.23
CA ILE A 36 9.25 -10.59 -4.08
C ILE A 36 10.13 -11.76 -3.62
N GLN A 37 9.69 -12.51 -2.63
CA GLN A 37 10.42 -13.67 -2.14
C GLN A 37 10.59 -14.73 -3.24
N GLN A 38 9.54 -15.01 -3.99
CA GLN A 38 9.60 -15.95 -5.11
C GLN A 38 10.54 -15.48 -6.20
N LEU A 39 10.52 -14.18 -6.51
CA LEU A 39 11.41 -13.60 -7.51
C LEU A 39 12.86 -13.62 -7.05
N GLU A 40 13.12 -13.39 -5.77
CA GLU A 40 14.48 -13.49 -5.22
C GLU A 40 15.02 -14.91 -5.33
N GLN A 41 14.19 -15.90 -5.04
CA GLN A 41 14.57 -17.30 -5.20
C GLN A 41 14.84 -17.63 -6.66
N LEU A 42 13.98 -17.14 -7.56
CA LEU A 42 14.17 -17.32 -9.00
C LEU A 42 15.47 -16.65 -9.46
N LYS A 43 15.75 -15.45 -9.00
CA LYS A 43 16.97 -14.72 -9.33
C LYS A 43 18.21 -15.51 -8.96
N ASN A 44 18.20 -16.19 -7.82
CA ASN A 44 19.32 -17.00 -7.37
C ASN A 44 19.56 -18.22 -8.26
N GLN A 45 18.54 -18.66 -9.00
CA GLN A 45 18.63 -19.79 -9.91
C GLN A 45 19.02 -19.40 -11.33
N LEU A 46 18.93 -18.10 -11.66
CA LEU A 46 19.21 -17.59 -13.00
C LEU A 46 20.69 -17.37 -13.20
N THR A 47 21.17 -17.73 -14.41
CA THR A 47 22.54 -17.50 -14.82
C THR A 47 22.65 -16.45 -15.93
N ASN A 48 21.56 -16.17 -16.62
CA ASN A 48 21.51 -15.19 -17.70
C ASN A 48 21.39 -13.79 -17.13
N GLN A 49 22.33 -12.92 -17.50
CA GLN A 49 22.40 -11.56 -16.97
C GLN A 49 21.16 -10.73 -17.30
N SER A 50 20.63 -10.87 -18.53
CA SER A 50 19.44 -10.14 -18.95
C SER A 50 18.22 -10.53 -18.13
N GLU A 51 18.07 -11.82 -17.84
CA GLU A 51 16.98 -12.33 -17.03
C GLU A 51 17.12 -11.86 -15.57
N ILE A 52 18.33 -11.84 -15.04
CA ILE A 52 18.61 -11.36 -13.69
C ILE A 52 18.20 -9.89 -13.57
N ILE A 53 18.56 -9.07 -14.56
CA ILE A 53 18.20 -7.65 -14.57
C ILE A 53 16.69 -7.48 -14.62
N MET A 54 15.99 -8.24 -15.47
CA MET A 54 14.54 -8.18 -15.55
C MET A 54 13.88 -8.53 -14.22
N VAL A 55 14.35 -9.57 -13.56
CA VAL A 55 13.82 -9.99 -12.26
C VAL A 55 14.09 -8.92 -11.21
N GLN A 56 15.29 -8.32 -11.22
CA GLN A 56 15.61 -7.21 -10.31
C GLN A 56 14.69 -6.01 -10.52
N GLU A 57 14.38 -5.68 -11.77
CA GLU A 57 13.45 -4.60 -12.07
C GLU A 57 12.04 -4.90 -11.56
N MET A 58 11.60 -6.15 -11.69
CA MET A 58 10.30 -6.58 -11.17
C MET A 58 10.27 -6.51 -9.63
N ILE A 59 11.33 -6.93 -8.97
CA ILE A 59 11.46 -6.83 -7.51
C ILE A 59 11.39 -5.37 -7.09
N GLN A 60 12.11 -4.51 -7.80
CA GLN A 60 12.12 -3.07 -7.48
C GLN A 60 10.74 -2.45 -7.65
N ALA A 61 10.03 -2.79 -8.74
CA ALA A 61 8.68 -2.28 -8.98
C ALA A 61 7.71 -2.72 -7.88
N LEU A 62 7.79 -3.96 -7.45
CA LEU A 62 6.95 -4.48 -6.37
C LEU A 62 7.31 -3.84 -5.03
N THR A 63 8.59 -3.61 -4.78
CA THR A 63 9.06 -2.94 -3.56
C THR A 63 8.55 -1.50 -3.52
N ASP A 64 8.63 -0.78 -4.64
CA ASP A 64 8.12 0.59 -4.74
C ASP A 64 6.61 0.62 -4.53
N GLN A 65 5.89 -0.34 -5.11
CA GLN A 65 4.45 -0.45 -4.92
C GLN A 65 4.10 -0.71 -3.45
N ASN A 66 4.86 -1.57 -2.79
CA ASN A 66 4.66 -1.86 -1.36
C ASN A 66 4.92 -0.63 -0.51
N THR A 67 5.92 0.17 -0.85
CA THR A 67 6.21 1.43 -0.15
C THR A 67 5.03 2.38 -0.29
N ALA A 68 4.47 2.52 -1.49
CA ALA A 68 3.30 3.35 -1.72
C ALA A 68 2.08 2.84 -0.95
N LEU A 69 1.86 1.53 -0.93
CA LEU A 69 0.76 0.92 -0.18
C LEU A 69 0.93 1.14 1.32
N GLN A 70 2.15 1.00 1.83
CA GLN A 70 2.42 1.25 3.25
C GLN A 70 2.16 2.70 3.62
N ASN A 71 2.54 3.64 2.75
CA ASN A 71 2.27 5.06 2.97
C ASN A 71 0.76 5.33 3.01
N GLN A 72 -0.01 4.71 2.13
CA GLN A 72 -1.46 4.82 2.14
C GLN A 72 -2.06 4.27 3.44
N ILE A 73 -1.60 3.12 3.88
CA ILE A 73 -2.05 2.51 5.14
C ILE A 73 -1.75 3.44 6.31
N ASN A 74 -0.54 4.00 6.35
CA ASN A 74 -0.14 4.92 7.40
C ASN A 74 -1.01 6.17 7.42
N LEU A 75 -1.32 6.74 6.25
CA LEU A 75 -2.19 7.91 6.14
C LEU A 75 -3.60 7.62 6.63
N GLU A 76 -4.15 6.46 6.30
CA GLU A 76 -5.48 6.06 6.76
C GLU A 76 -5.50 5.84 8.27
N GLN A 77 -4.48 5.20 8.82
CA GLN A 77 -4.37 5.00 10.26
C GLN A 77 -4.23 6.32 11.00
N GLN A 78 -3.45 7.25 10.46
CA GLN A 78 -3.30 8.58 11.05
C GLN A 78 -4.61 9.36 11.03
N SER A 79 -5.34 9.33 9.91
CA SER A 79 -6.60 10.05 9.80
C SER A 79 -7.65 9.46 10.75
N ASN A 80 -7.69 8.15 10.91
CA ASN A 80 -8.57 7.49 11.87
C ASN A 80 -8.19 7.82 13.30
N GLY A 81 -6.88 7.90 13.60
CA GLY A 81 -6.38 8.29 14.91
C GLY A 81 -6.73 9.73 15.24
N VAL A 82 -6.56 10.64 14.28
CA VAL A 82 -6.90 12.06 14.47
C VAL A 82 -8.40 12.24 14.62
N LEU A 83 -9.20 11.53 13.84
CA LEU A 83 -10.66 11.59 13.94
C LEU A 83 -11.15 11.03 15.27
N GLY A 84 -10.57 9.94 15.73
CA GLY A 84 -10.90 9.36 17.02
C GLY A 84 -10.58 10.30 18.17
N TRP A 85 -9.45 11.00 18.08
CA TRP A 85 -9.03 11.98 19.07
C TRP A 85 -9.97 13.19 19.08
N LEU A 86 -10.34 13.69 17.90
CA LEU A 86 -11.30 14.79 17.74
C LEU A 86 -12.67 14.41 18.29
N PHE A 87 -13.10 13.18 18.06
CA PHE A 87 -14.36 12.68 18.57
C PHE A 87 -14.36 12.65 20.11
N LYS A 88 -13.27 12.22 20.71
CA LYS A 88 -13.14 12.22 22.16
C LYS A 88 -13.22 13.63 22.75
N LEU A 89 -12.61 14.60 22.07
CA LEU A 89 -12.66 16.00 22.51
C LEU A 89 -14.07 16.59 22.42
N LEU A 90 -14.83 16.18 21.41
CA LEU A 90 -16.18 16.70 21.17
C LEU A 90 -17.22 16.08 22.11
N THR A 91 -16.97 14.87 22.59
CA THR A 91 -17.93 14.17 23.46
C THR A 91 -17.63 14.38 24.96
N GLU A 92 -16.52 15.00 25.29
CA GLU A 92 -16.21 15.44 26.64
C GLU A 92 -16.47 16.94 26.80
#